data_1e04be81b2d2aae128898a8003c383cb
#
_entry.id   1e04be81b2d2aae128898a8003c383cb
#
_cell.length_a   1.000
_cell.length_b   1.000
_cell.length_c   1.000
_cell.angle_alpha   90.00
_cell.angle_beta   90.00
_cell.angle_gamma   90.00
#
_symmetry.space_group_name_H-M   'P 1'
#
loop_
_entity.id
_entity.type
_entity.pdbx_description
1 polymer ?
#
loop_
_entity_poly.entity_id
_entity_poly.type
_entity_poly.pdbx_seq_one_letter_code
_entity_poly.pdbx_strand_id
1 'polypeptide(L)'
;MNEMIKNTTIDWSSPDILNQIVQNIKNPLDSIIAASKPTTVDNKTQSDIIFSSSKQINDLIDEILDGIKSKSVSLTVQGRPEIFDIYESNKNVQELCINKINPQKVTKLDQDWLLNLEKEIYSSISQNDMNLYELSYKMAVSERQLHRKIANLVYLTPNKYIRILRLHKAKYMIDNYIQNSISQIAYSVGYNDVHYFSKLFSYQYDISPKELINSLR
;
A
#
# COMPACT_ATOMS: atom_id res chain seq x y z
N MET A 1 -34.58 19.40 -8.42
CA MET A 1 -33.59 19.06 -9.43
C MET A 1 -32.29 18.78 -8.69
N ASN A 2 -32.06 17.53 -8.29
CA ASN A 2 -30.82 17.11 -7.61
C ASN A 2 -29.93 16.47 -8.68
N GLU A 3 -28.89 17.17 -9.06
CA GLU A 3 -27.82 16.57 -9.86
C GLU A 3 -27.04 15.58 -9.00
N MET A 4 -27.13 14.32 -9.39
CA MET A 4 -26.30 13.24 -8.88
C MET A 4 -24.83 13.56 -9.24
N ILE A 5 -24.00 13.81 -8.22
CA ILE A 5 -22.55 13.76 -8.35
C ILE A 5 -22.19 12.29 -8.58
N LYS A 6 -21.92 11.94 -9.83
CA LYS A 6 -21.34 10.64 -10.18
C LYS A 6 -19.94 10.58 -9.58
N ASN A 7 -19.76 9.74 -8.56
CA ASN A 7 -18.46 9.29 -8.10
C ASN A 7 -17.81 8.49 -9.25
N THR A 8 -17.05 9.17 -10.10
CA THR A 8 -16.16 8.56 -11.06
C THR A 8 -14.91 8.12 -10.30
N THR A 9 -14.83 6.85 -9.97
CA THR A 9 -13.58 6.23 -9.49
C THR A 9 -12.52 6.39 -10.57
N ILE A 10 -11.50 7.18 -10.28
CA ILE A 10 -10.37 7.42 -11.20
C ILE A 10 -9.59 6.11 -11.33
N ASP A 11 -9.50 5.57 -12.54
CA ASP A 11 -8.65 4.41 -12.84
C ASP A 11 -7.20 4.84 -13.05
N TRP A 12 -6.41 4.79 -11.98
CA TRP A 12 -5.00 5.20 -11.94
C TRP A 12 -4.06 4.34 -12.81
N SER A 13 -4.54 3.23 -13.37
CA SER A 13 -3.75 2.38 -14.29
C SER A 13 -3.94 2.75 -15.76
N SER A 14 -4.85 3.67 -16.06
CA SER A 14 -5.08 4.15 -17.43
C SER A 14 -3.97 5.10 -17.87
N PRO A 15 -3.34 4.88 -19.06
CA PRO A 15 -2.35 5.80 -19.62
C PRO A 15 -2.88 7.23 -19.81
N ASP A 16 -4.17 7.38 -20.07
CA ASP A 16 -4.81 8.69 -20.25
C ASP A 16 -4.84 9.50 -18.94
N ILE A 17 -5.06 8.83 -17.81
CA ILE A 17 -5.06 9.49 -16.50
C ILE A 17 -3.65 9.89 -16.10
N LEU A 18 -2.64 9.03 -16.34
CA LEU A 18 -1.25 9.39 -16.10
C LEU A 18 -0.83 10.61 -16.94
N ASN A 19 -1.21 10.67 -18.21
CA ASN A 19 -0.95 11.81 -19.07
C ASN A 19 -1.66 13.07 -18.56
N GLN A 20 -2.89 12.96 -18.08
CA GLN A 20 -3.63 14.09 -17.52
C GLN A 20 -2.97 14.61 -16.24
N ILE A 21 -2.51 13.74 -15.35
CA ILE A 21 -1.77 14.11 -14.13
C ILE A 21 -0.47 14.83 -14.48
N VAL A 22 0.30 14.29 -15.44
CA VAL A 22 1.54 14.89 -15.91
C VAL A 22 1.28 16.29 -16.47
N GLN A 23 0.25 16.49 -17.27
CA GLN A 23 -0.12 17.81 -17.80
C GLN A 23 -0.57 18.78 -16.71
N ASN A 24 -1.37 18.32 -15.74
CA ASN A 24 -1.84 19.14 -14.63
C ASN A 24 -0.70 19.62 -13.71
N ILE A 25 0.39 18.84 -13.58
CA ILE A 25 1.59 19.25 -12.85
C ILE A 25 2.48 20.14 -13.73
N LYS A 26 2.62 19.84 -15.02
CA LYS A 26 3.48 20.57 -15.94
C LYS A 26 3.02 22.02 -16.15
N ASN A 27 1.72 22.25 -16.29
CA ASN A 27 1.18 23.59 -16.54
C ASN A 27 1.52 24.60 -15.42
N PRO A 28 1.26 24.35 -14.12
CA PRO A 28 1.67 25.26 -13.07
C PRO A 28 3.20 25.36 -12.91
N LEU A 29 3.95 24.28 -13.19
CA LEU A 29 5.42 24.31 -13.18
C LEU A 29 5.97 25.26 -14.27
N ASP A 30 5.43 25.19 -15.49
CA ASP A 30 5.80 26.11 -16.60
C ASP A 30 5.47 27.56 -16.23
N SER A 31 4.36 27.82 -15.51
CA SER A 31 3.99 29.13 -15.00
C SER A 31 4.99 29.66 -13.96
N ILE A 32 5.46 28.81 -13.05
CA ILE A 32 6.51 29.18 -12.08
C ILE A 32 7.82 29.51 -12.80
N ILE A 33 8.23 28.67 -13.77
CA ILE A 33 9.44 28.88 -14.55
C ILE A 33 9.36 30.17 -15.34
N ALA A 34 8.22 30.48 -15.95
CA ALA A 34 8.00 31.72 -16.67
C ALA A 34 8.06 32.93 -15.74
N ALA A 35 7.41 32.88 -14.58
CA ALA A 35 7.41 33.95 -13.59
C ALA A 35 8.77 34.19 -12.90
N SER A 36 9.62 33.15 -12.83
CA SER A 36 10.96 33.26 -12.23
C SER A 36 12.01 33.87 -13.16
N LYS A 37 11.70 34.10 -14.46
CA LYS A 37 12.61 34.78 -15.38
C LYS A 37 12.60 36.28 -15.10
N PRO A 38 13.77 36.95 -15.19
CA PRO A 38 13.84 38.40 -15.03
C PRO A 38 13.05 39.10 -16.17
N THR A 39 11.95 39.74 -15.81
CA THR A 39 11.08 40.47 -16.71
C THR A 39 10.79 41.86 -16.12
N THR A 40 10.25 42.75 -16.92
CA THR A 40 9.81 44.09 -16.50
C THR A 40 8.49 44.09 -15.71
N VAL A 41 8.01 42.92 -15.31
CA VAL A 41 6.77 42.71 -14.53
C VAL A 41 7.05 42.97 -13.06
N ASP A 42 6.10 43.59 -12.36
CA ASP A 42 6.17 43.90 -10.94
C ASP A 42 6.43 42.67 -10.10
N ASN A 43 7.39 42.76 -9.17
CA ASN A 43 7.80 41.68 -8.27
C ASN A 43 6.64 41.04 -7.48
N LYS A 44 5.60 41.82 -7.19
CA LYS A 44 4.41 41.34 -6.48
C LYS A 44 3.61 40.35 -7.33
N THR A 45 3.37 40.73 -8.61
CA THR A 45 2.66 39.87 -9.57
C THR A 45 3.41 38.55 -9.82
N GLN A 46 4.74 38.62 -9.92
CA GLN A 46 5.58 37.38 -10.04
C GLN A 46 5.46 36.49 -8.82
N SER A 47 5.52 37.06 -7.62
CA SER A 47 5.38 36.32 -6.37
C SER A 47 4.00 35.68 -6.24
N ASP A 48 2.94 36.37 -6.62
CA ASP A 48 1.56 35.84 -6.57
C ASP A 48 1.37 34.67 -7.56
N ILE A 49 1.96 34.70 -8.74
CA ILE A 49 1.94 33.64 -9.74
C ILE A 49 2.71 32.40 -9.19
N ILE A 50 3.90 32.61 -8.66
CA ILE A 50 4.71 31.52 -8.09
C ILE A 50 3.96 30.88 -6.94
N PHE A 51 3.41 31.65 -6.02
CA PHE A 51 2.67 31.15 -4.87
C PHE A 51 1.42 30.38 -5.28
N SER A 52 0.58 30.91 -6.17
CA SER A 52 -0.64 30.23 -6.61
C SER A 52 -0.35 28.97 -7.39
N SER A 53 0.66 28.95 -8.25
CA SER A 53 1.05 27.77 -9.01
C SER A 53 1.70 26.71 -8.14
N SER A 54 2.50 27.10 -7.13
CA SER A 54 3.07 26.18 -6.15
C SER A 54 1.97 25.53 -5.29
N LYS A 55 0.95 26.31 -4.92
CA LYS A 55 -0.21 25.80 -4.19
C LYS A 55 -0.98 24.76 -5.02
N GLN A 56 -1.22 25.04 -6.31
CA GLN A 56 -1.86 24.09 -7.21
C GLN A 56 -1.11 22.76 -7.32
N ILE A 57 0.24 22.80 -7.37
CA ILE A 57 1.05 21.58 -7.40
C ILE A 57 0.88 20.79 -6.07
N ASN A 58 0.91 21.48 -4.94
CA ASN A 58 0.72 20.81 -3.65
C ASN A 58 -0.68 20.18 -3.52
N ASP A 59 -1.73 20.90 -3.92
CA ASP A 59 -3.10 20.38 -3.91
C ASP A 59 -3.23 19.13 -4.80
N LEU A 60 -2.59 19.11 -5.99
CA LEU A 60 -2.54 17.93 -6.87
C LEU A 60 -1.75 16.76 -6.27
N ILE A 61 -0.63 17.05 -5.60
CA ILE A 61 0.16 16.02 -4.90
C ILE A 61 -0.67 15.41 -3.78
N ASP A 62 -1.40 16.22 -3.00
CA ASP A 62 -2.27 15.72 -1.94
C ASP A 62 -3.42 14.88 -2.50
N GLU A 63 -4.03 15.28 -3.62
CA GLU A 63 -5.05 14.47 -4.32
C GLU A 63 -4.49 13.12 -4.81
N ILE A 64 -3.29 13.12 -5.39
CA ILE A 64 -2.60 11.90 -5.82
C ILE A 64 -2.28 11.02 -4.60
N LEU A 65 -1.74 11.59 -3.53
CA LEU A 65 -1.41 10.85 -2.30
C LEU A 65 -2.67 10.28 -1.65
N ASP A 66 -3.78 10.99 -1.63
CA ASP A 66 -5.05 10.49 -1.11
C ASP A 66 -5.66 9.44 -2.04
N GLY A 67 -5.51 9.57 -3.35
CA GLY A 67 -5.84 8.53 -4.32
C GLY A 67 -4.99 7.27 -4.14
N ILE A 68 -3.70 7.40 -3.88
CA ILE A 68 -2.79 6.29 -3.56
C ILE A 68 -3.11 5.69 -2.19
N LYS A 69 -3.39 6.51 -1.18
CA LYS A 69 -3.82 6.05 0.15
C LYS A 69 -5.16 5.32 0.08
N SER A 70 -6.12 5.85 -0.67
CA SER A 70 -7.41 5.17 -0.88
C SER A 70 -7.25 3.85 -1.64
N LYS A 71 -6.30 3.74 -2.59
CA LYS A 71 -5.93 2.46 -3.21
C LYS A 71 -5.11 1.56 -2.29
N SER A 72 -4.23 2.11 -1.45
CA SER A 72 -3.51 1.30 -0.46
C SER A 72 -4.43 0.80 0.67
N VAL A 73 -5.54 1.48 0.92
CA VAL A 73 -6.65 1.01 1.78
C VAL A 73 -7.59 0.09 1.00
N SER A 74 -7.70 0.22 -0.33
CA SER A 74 -8.48 -0.67 -1.19
C SER A 74 -7.65 -1.78 -1.87
N LEU A 75 -6.61 -2.30 -1.21
CA LEU A 75 -6.12 -3.66 -1.48
C LEU A 75 -7.11 -4.72 -0.99
N THR A 76 -8.24 -4.33 -0.42
CA THR A 76 -9.41 -5.18 -0.22
C THR A 76 -10.29 -5.09 -1.45
N VAL A 77 -9.89 -5.77 -2.51
CA VAL A 77 -10.76 -6.06 -3.63
C VAL A 77 -12.00 -6.80 -3.09
N GLN A 78 -13.12 -6.08 -3.03
CA GLN A 78 -14.47 -6.68 -2.92
C GLN A 78 -14.70 -7.64 -1.74
N GLY A 79 -14.32 -7.26 -0.51
CA GLY A 79 -14.77 -8.04 0.65
C GLY A 79 -14.18 -9.47 0.76
N ARG A 80 -13.00 -9.71 0.17
CA ARG A 80 -12.23 -10.96 0.32
C ARG A 80 -10.90 -10.66 1.03
N PRO A 81 -10.53 -11.42 2.07
CA PRO A 81 -9.22 -11.31 2.72
C PRO A 81 -8.06 -11.54 1.75
N GLU A 82 -7.08 -10.63 1.78
CA GLU A 82 -5.92 -10.66 0.89
C GLU A 82 -5.06 -11.91 1.09
N ILE A 83 -5.02 -12.44 2.30
CA ILE A 83 -4.31 -13.69 2.59
C ILE A 83 -4.77 -14.86 1.71
N PHE A 84 -6.02 -14.88 1.27
CA PHE A 84 -6.52 -15.94 0.41
C PHE A 84 -5.94 -15.83 -1.00
N ASP A 85 -5.83 -14.61 -1.53
CA ASP A 85 -5.26 -14.36 -2.87
C ASP A 85 -3.75 -14.63 -2.84
N ILE A 86 -3.08 -14.23 -1.76
CA ILE A 86 -1.65 -14.54 -1.56
C ILE A 86 -1.45 -16.06 -1.47
N TYR A 87 -2.28 -16.76 -0.69
CA TYR A 87 -2.20 -18.22 -0.55
C TYR A 87 -2.41 -18.94 -1.88
N GLU A 88 -3.43 -18.55 -2.66
CA GLU A 88 -3.74 -19.19 -3.94
C GLU A 88 -2.65 -18.97 -4.99
N SER A 89 -2.00 -17.81 -4.97
CA SER A 89 -0.97 -17.43 -5.96
C SER A 89 0.46 -17.77 -5.56
N ASN A 90 0.72 -18.18 -4.30
CA ASN A 90 2.08 -18.35 -3.79
C ASN A 90 2.30 -19.70 -3.12
N LYS A 91 3.08 -20.58 -3.80
CA LYS A 91 3.38 -21.93 -3.33
C LYS A 91 4.14 -21.94 -2.00
N ASN A 92 5.10 -21.02 -1.81
CA ASN A 92 5.89 -20.95 -0.59
C ASN A 92 5.02 -20.53 0.62
N VAL A 93 3.99 -19.70 0.39
CA VAL A 93 3.00 -19.38 1.42
C VAL A 93 2.12 -20.61 1.73
N GLN A 94 1.75 -21.41 0.73
CA GLN A 94 1.02 -22.66 0.96
C GLN A 94 1.80 -23.64 1.84
N GLU A 95 3.12 -23.73 1.64
CA GLU A 95 4.01 -24.60 2.43
C GLU A 95 4.18 -24.11 3.90
N LEU A 96 3.95 -22.84 4.17
CA LEU A 96 3.98 -22.29 5.54
C LEU A 96 2.75 -22.66 6.37
N CYS A 97 1.65 -23.01 5.72
CA CYS A 97 0.40 -23.39 6.37
C CYS A 97 0.45 -24.84 6.81
N ILE A 98 -0.01 -25.12 8.03
CA ILE A 98 -0.04 -26.49 8.56
C ILE A 98 -1.03 -27.36 7.77
N ASN A 99 -2.12 -26.77 7.29
CA ASN A 99 -3.13 -27.41 6.47
C ASN A 99 -3.51 -26.55 5.27
N LYS A 100 -4.18 -27.15 4.30
CA LYS A 100 -4.69 -26.41 3.12
C LYS A 100 -5.83 -25.48 3.52
N ILE A 101 -5.68 -24.20 3.18
CA ILE A 101 -6.77 -23.22 3.32
C ILE A 101 -7.80 -23.50 2.22
N ASN A 102 -9.08 -23.51 2.60
CA ASN A 102 -10.19 -23.51 1.65
C ASN A 102 -11.02 -22.24 1.88
N PRO A 103 -10.79 -21.15 1.10
CA PRO A 103 -11.48 -19.88 1.29
C PRO A 103 -13.01 -19.99 1.19
N GLN A 104 -13.52 -20.93 0.40
CA GLN A 104 -14.95 -21.12 0.20
C GLN A 104 -15.67 -21.71 1.43
N LYS A 105 -14.90 -22.35 2.33
CA LYS A 105 -15.43 -22.90 3.58
C LYS A 105 -15.39 -21.91 4.75
N VAL A 106 -14.72 -20.76 4.58
CA VAL A 106 -14.66 -19.72 5.59
C VAL A 106 -15.96 -18.91 5.53
N THR A 107 -16.65 -18.79 6.67
CA THR A 107 -17.91 -18.06 6.76
C THR A 107 -17.73 -16.58 6.43
N LYS A 108 -18.80 -15.89 5.98
CA LYS A 108 -18.75 -14.46 5.70
C LYS A 108 -18.30 -13.65 6.92
N LEU A 109 -18.79 -13.99 8.10
CA LEU A 109 -18.38 -13.36 9.38
C LEU A 109 -16.89 -13.51 9.65
N ASP A 110 -16.31 -14.68 9.35
CA ASP A 110 -14.89 -14.90 9.53
C ASP A 110 -14.04 -14.23 8.46
N GLN A 111 -14.55 -14.11 7.23
CA GLN A 111 -13.91 -13.32 6.19
C GLN A 111 -13.90 -11.82 6.56
N ASP A 112 -15.02 -11.28 7.05
CA ASP A 112 -15.10 -9.89 7.51
C ASP A 112 -14.18 -9.63 8.71
N TRP A 113 -14.04 -10.62 9.60
CA TRP A 113 -13.09 -10.54 10.70
C TRP A 113 -11.64 -10.54 10.21
N LEU A 114 -11.28 -11.36 9.22
CA LEU A 114 -9.95 -11.36 8.61
C LEU A 114 -9.66 -10.03 7.89
N LEU A 115 -10.64 -9.49 7.18
CA LEU A 115 -10.51 -8.16 6.53
C LEU A 115 -10.22 -7.05 7.55
N ASN A 116 -10.93 -7.06 8.69
CA ASN A 116 -10.65 -6.11 9.76
C ASN A 116 -9.25 -6.32 10.37
N LEU A 117 -8.83 -7.57 10.53
CA LEU A 117 -7.49 -7.89 11.01
C LEU A 117 -6.40 -7.37 10.04
N GLU A 118 -6.58 -7.58 8.75
CA GLU A 118 -5.66 -7.08 7.72
C GLU A 118 -5.58 -5.55 7.72
N LYS A 119 -6.73 -4.88 7.84
CA LYS A 119 -6.79 -3.42 7.97
C LYS A 119 -5.98 -2.91 9.16
N GLU A 120 -6.13 -3.55 10.33
CA GLU A 120 -5.37 -3.16 11.53
C GLU A 120 -3.86 -3.45 11.38
N ILE A 121 -3.50 -4.56 10.75
CA ILE A 121 -2.10 -4.87 10.43
C ILE A 121 -1.53 -3.82 9.47
N TYR A 122 -2.22 -3.47 8.39
CA TYR A 122 -1.75 -2.48 7.43
C TYR A 122 -1.66 -1.07 8.00
N SER A 123 -2.55 -0.69 8.91
CA SER A 123 -2.49 0.61 9.60
C SER A 123 -1.22 0.81 10.43
N SER A 124 -0.60 -0.28 10.87
CA SER A 124 0.58 -0.29 11.74
C SER A 124 1.77 -1.04 11.10
N ILE A 125 1.75 -1.28 9.78
CA ILE A 125 2.68 -2.20 9.10
C ILE A 125 4.14 -1.79 9.21
N SER A 126 4.42 -0.48 9.28
CA SER A 126 5.77 0.07 9.42
C SER A 126 6.36 -0.06 10.84
N GLN A 127 5.54 -0.37 11.83
CA GLN A 127 6.02 -0.59 13.19
C GLN A 127 6.78 -1.90 13.27
N ASN A 128 8.08 -1.83 13.62
CA ASN A 128 8.96 -3.01 13.67
C ASN A 128 8.42 -4.08 14.64
N ASP A 129 8.08 -3.65 15.84
CA ASP A 129 7.51 -4.51 16.89
C ASP A 129 6.00 -4.33 16.96
N MET A 130 5.28 -4.91 15.98
CA MET A 130 3.82 -4.94 16.06
C MET A 130 3.41 -5.77 17.27
N ASN A 131 2.86 -5.07 18.26
CA ASN A 131 2.47 -5.68 19.53
C ASN A 131 1.18 -6.48 19.34
N LEU A 132 1.26 -7.80 19.54
CA LEU A 132 0.07 -8.67 19.43
C LEU A 132 -0.99 -8.36 20.48
N TYR A 133 -0.60 -7.83 21.63
CA TYR A 133 -1.54 -7.37 22.66
C TYR A 133 -2.38 -6.20 22.12
N GLU A 134 -1.75 -5.18 21.52
CA GLU A 134 -2.46 -4.04 20.92
C GLU A 134 -3.36 -4.48 19.77
N LEU A 135 -2.86 -5.38 18.91
CA LEU A 135 -3.65 -5.94 17.81
C LEU A 135 -4.87 -6.70 18.33
N SER A 136 -4.69 -7.51 19.37
CA SER A 136 -5.81 -8.25 19.98
C SER A 136 -6.84 -7.32 20.62
N TYR A 137 -6.38 -6.24 21.27
CA TYR A 137 -7.26 -5.21 21.84
C TYR A 137 -8.09 -4.50 20.76
N LYS A 138 -7.48 -4.09 19.64
CA LYS A 138 -8.16 -3.50 18.49
C LYS A 138 -9.18 -4.44 17.87
N MET A 139 -8.89 -5.74 17.88
CA MET A 139 -9.80 -6.78 17.38
C MET A 139 -10.85 -7.24 18.40
N ALA A 140 -10.91 -6.60 19.59
CA ALA A 140 -11.82 -6.92 20.70
C ALA A 140 -11.77 -8.40 21.13
N VAL A 141 -10.58 -8.99 21.14
CA VAL A 141 -10.32 -10.38 21.58
C VAL A 141 -9.10 -10.44 22.48
N SER A 142 -8.92 -11.52 23.25
CA SER A 142 -7.65 -11.78 23.94
C SER A 142 -6.57 -12.27 22.96
N GLU A 143 -5.28 -12.11 23.30
CA GLU A 143 -4.17 -12.65 22.47
C GLU A 143 -4.35 -14.15 22.20
N ARG A 144 -4.76 -14.92 23.19
CA ARG A 144 -5.04 -16.37 23.03
C ARG A 144 -6.15 -16.61 22.02
N GLN A 145 -7.20 -15.80 22.01
CA GLN A 145 -8.29 -15.89 21.04
C GLN A 145 -7.83 -15.47 19.64
N LEU A 146 -7.01 -14.40 19.54
CA LEU A 146 -6.38 -13.96 18.29
C LEU A 146 -5.57 -15.10 17.66
N HIS A 147 -4.66 -15.68 18.43
CA HIS A 147 -3.84 -16.84 17.99
C HIS A 147 -4.70 -17.98 17.50
N ARG A 148 -5.69 -18.41 18.31
CA ARG A 148 -6.56 -19.52 17.99
C ARG A 148 -7.39 -19.25 16.74
N LYS A 149 -7.93 -18.03 16.59
CA LYS A 149 -8.79 -17.70 15.45
C LYS A 149 -8.00 -17.66 14.15
N ILE A 150 -6.83 -17.05 14.14
CA ILE A 150 -5.93 -17.06 12.96
C ILE A 150 -5.53 -18.50 12.62
N ALA A 151 -5.10 -19.30 13.62
CA ALA A 151 -4.70 -20.67 13.38
C ALA A 151 -5.84 -21.56 12.83
N ASN A 152 -7.08 -21.32 13.26
CA ASN A 152 -8.23 -22.08 12.79
C ASN A 152 -8.68 -21.67 11.37
N LEU A 153 -8.57 -20.38 11.01
CA LEU A 153 -9.05 -19.87 9.74
C LEU A 153 -8.05 -20.06 8.60
N VAL A 154 -6.76 -19.83 8.89
CA VAL A 154 -5.72 -19.78 7.86
C VAL A 154 -4.50 -20.67 8.16
N TYR A 155 -4.56 -21.44 9.21
CA TYR A 155 -3.50 -22.41 9.61
C TYR A 155 -2.11 -21.81 9.77
N LEU A 156 -2.05 -20.53 10.17
CA LEU A 156 -0.84 -19.75 10.41
C LEU A 156 -0.77 -19.27 11.86
N THR A 157 0.44 -18.99 12.34
CA THR A 157 0.59 -18.19 13.56
C THR A 157 0.43 -16.70 13.23
N PRO A 158 0.05 -15.83 14.19
CA PRO A 158 -0.05 -14.37 13.95
C PRO A 158 1.22 -13.77 13.36
N ASN A 159 2.39 -14.15 13.85
CA ASN A 159 3.67 -13.65 13.34
C ASN A 159 3.93 -14.07 11.88
N LYS A 160 3.57 -15.30 11.49
CA LYS A 160 3.65 -15.74 10.09
C LYS A 160 2.66 -14.98 9.22
N TYR A 161 1.45 -14.76 9.72
CA TYR A 161 0.40 -14.00 9.03
C TYR A 161 0.86 -12.56 8.74
N ILE A 162 1.32 -11.84 9.77
CA ILE A 162 1.85 -10.48 9.65
C ILE A 162 3.05 -10.44 8.69
N ARG A 163 3.98 -11.40 8.79
CA ARG A 163 5.13 -11.51 7.90
C ARG A 163 4.72 -11.63 6.43
N ILE A 164 3.75 -12.48 6.12
CA ILE A 164 3.26 -12.69 4.76
C ILE A 164 2.70 -11.38 4.20
N LEU A 165 1.87 -10.66 4.96
CA LEU A 165 1.30 -9.38 4.54
C LEU A 165 2.37 -8.29 4.36
N ARG A 166 3.37 -8.21 5.25
CA ARG A 166 4.50 -7.28 5.13
C ARG A 166 5.27 -7.49 3.83
N LEU A 167 5.60 -8.74 3.53
CA LEU A 167 6.34 -9.08 2.30
C LEU A 167 5.48 -8.89 1.06
N HIS A 168 4.17 -9.12 1.15
CA HIS A 168 3.25 -8.84 0.05
C HIS A 168 3.16 -7.34 -0.24
N LYS A 169 3.05 -6.51 0.80
CA LYS A 169 3.11 -5.05 0.66
C LYS A 169 4.42 -4.57 0.05
N ALA A 170 5.56 -5.17 0.48
CA ALA A 170 6.86 -4.85 -0.10
C ALA A 170 6.92 -5.19 -1.60
N LYS A 171 6.41 -6.37 -1.99
CA LYS A 171 6.31 -6.75 -3.41
C LYS A 171 5.45 -5.78 -4.20
N TYR A 172 4.27 -5.43 -3.68
CA TYR A 172 3.40 -4.42 -4.28
C TYR A 172 4.12 -3.08 -4.49
N MET A 173 4.92 -2.62 -3.51
CA MET A 173 5.68 -1.36 -3.64
C MET A 173 6.73 -1.43 -4.75
N ILE A 174 7.38 -2.59 -4.93
CA ILE A 174 8.34 -2.81 -6.02
C ILE A 174 7.63 -2.84 -7.36
N ASP A 175 6.59 -3.66 -7.49
CA ASP A 175 5.85 -3.86 -8.76
C ASP A 175 5.21 -2.57 -9.27
N ASN A 176 4.85 -1.65 -8.37
CA ASN A 176 4.24 -0.36 -8.71
C ASN A 176 5.23 0.82 -8.67
N TYR A 177 6.52 0.57 -8.64
CA TYR A 177 7.57 1.60 -8.64
C TYR A 177 7.43 2.68 -7.54
N ILE A 178 6.78 2.34 -6.41
CA ILE A 178 6.52 3.29 -5.32
C ILE A 178 7.84 3.70 -4.66
N GLN A 179 8.76 2.74 -4.52
CA GLN A 179 10.11 2.96 -3.99
C GLN A 179 11.13 2.06 -4.69
N ASN A 180 12.33 2.59 -4.94
CA ASN A 180 13.41 1.88 -5.60
C ASN A 180 14.56 1.48 -4.64
N SER A 181 14.53 1.93 -3.39
CA SER A 181 15.52 1.59 -2.37
C SER A 181 15.04 0.41 -1.53
N ILE A 182 15.80 -0.69 -1.55
CA ILE A 182 15.49 -1.89 -0.76
C ILE A 182 15.40 -1.56 0.73
N SER A 183 16.28 -0.69 1.22
CA SER A 183 16.27 -0.28 2.63
C SER A 183 15.00 0.50 2.99
N GLN A 184 14.57 1.44 2.13
CA GLN A 184 13.34 2.19 2.35
C GLN A 184 12.12 1.28 2.31
N ILE A 185 12.07 0.33 1.37
CA ILE A 185 11.01 -0.68 1.31
C ILE A 185 10.97 -1.50 2.60
N ALA A 186 12.12 -2.04 3.03
CA ALA A 186 12.21 -2.83 4.26
C ALA A 186 11.69 -2.06 5.48
N TYR A 187 12.14 -0.81 5.66
CA TYR A 187 11.71 0.03 6.79
C TYR A 187 10.22 0.38 6.71
N SER A 188 9.69 0.67 5.53
CA SER A 188 8.26 1.02 5.35
C SER A 188 7.32 -0.14 5.65
N VAL A 189 7.79 -1.39 5.56
CA VAL A 189 7.01 -2.58 5.92
C VAL A 189 7.42 -3.19 7.26
N GLY A 190 8.16 -2.44 8.11
CA GLY A 190 8.46 -2.79 9.49
C GLY A 190 9.62 -3.76 9.69
N TYR A 191 10.66 -3.71 8.84
CA TYR A 191 11.92 -4.43 9.06
C TYR A 191 13.06 -3.45 9.29
N ASN A 192 13.79 -3.60 10.40
CA ASN A 192 15.00 -2.81 10.70
C ASN A 192 16.26 -3.44 10.09
N ASP A 193 16.24 -4.75 9.82
CA ASP A 193 17.33 -5.47 9.20
C ASP A 193 16.99 -5.78 7.73
N VAL A 194 17.67 -5.08 6.83
CA VAL A 194 17.51 -5.20 5.37
C VAL A 194 17.96 -6.56 4.84
N HIS A 195 18.99 -7.16 5.47
CA HIS A 195 19.46 -8.50 5.10
C HIS A 195 18.42 -9.57 5.46
N TYR A 196 17.89 -9.49 6.66
CA TYR A 196 16.83 -10.39 7.11
C TYR A 196 15.56 -10.24 6.27
N PHE A 197 15.16 -9.00 5.99
CA PHE A 197 14.06 -8.70 5.05
C PHE A 197 14.30 -9.37 3.69
N SER A 198 15.46 -9.14 3.07
CA SER A 198 15.78 -9.68 1.74
C SER A 198 15.75 -11.20 1.71
N LYS A 199 16.24 -11.86 2.77
CA LYS A 199 16.19 -13.31 2.92
C LYS A 199 14.75 -13.83 2.99
N LEU A 200 13.89 -13.19 3.79
CA LEU A 200 12.49 -13.58 3.92
C LEU A 200 11.72 -13.33 2.62
N PHE A 201 11.99 -12.22 1.95
CA PHE A 201 11.39 -11.88 0.67
C PHE A 201 11.75 -12.93 -0.40
N SER A 202 13.05 -13.26 -0.51
CA SER A 202 13.52 -14.29 -1.45
C SER A 202 12.93 -15.65 -1.14
N TYR A 203 12.75 -16.00 0.13
CA TYR A 203 12.08 -17.24 0.51
C TYR A 203 10.60 -17.27 0.08
N GLN A 204 9.89 -16.15 0.17
CA GLN A 204 8.47 -16.10 -0.18
C GLN A 204 8.23 -16.02 -1.69
N TYR A 205 9.11 -15.38 -2.46
CA TYR A 205 8.88 -15.07 -3.87
C TYR A 205 9.85 -15.73 -4.85
N ASP A 206 10.78 -16.54 -4.37
CA ASP A 206 11.84 -17.19 -5.17
C ASP A 206 12.73 -16.22 -5.98
N ILE A 207 12.69 -14.93 -5.64
CA ILE A 207 13.46 -13.86 -6.26
C ILE A 207 13.87 -12.84 -5.19
N SER A 208 15.08 -12.31 -5.26
CA SER A 208 15.49 -11.26 -4.33
C SER A 208 14.83 -9.91 -4.67
N PRO A 209 14.66 -9.00 -3.67
CA PRO A 209 14.14 -7.65 -3.93
C PRO A 209 14.97 -6.90 -4.98
N LYS A 210 16.29 -7.10 -5.00
CA LYS A 210 17.21 -6.47 -5.96
C LYS A 210 16.99 -6.97 -7.37
N GLU A 211 16.88 -8.27 -7.55
CA GLU A 211 16.61 -8.89 -8.85
C GLU A 211 15.24 -8.47 -9.38
N LEU A 212 14.21 -8.43 -8.52
CA LEU A 212 12.88 -7.99 -8.91
C LEU A 212 12.89 -6.53 -9.39
N ILE A 213 13.53 -5.61 -8.64
CA ILE A 213 13.68 -4.20 -9.05
C ILE A 213 14.41 -4.10 -10.41
N ASN A 214 15.46 -4.90 -10.61
CA ASN A 214 16.24 -4.87 -11.85
C ASN A 214 15.46 -5.44 -13.04
N SER A 215 14.57 -6.42 -12.84
CA SER A 215 13.76 -7.02 -13.90
C SER A 215 12.65 -6.10 -14.41
N LEU A 216 12.30 -5.07 -13.65
CA LEU A 216 11.28 -4.07 -13.98
C LEU A 216 11.84 -2.82 -14.67
N ARG A 217 13.17 -2.68 -14.75
CA ARG A 217 13.88 -1.57 -15.41
C ARG A 217 14.17 -1.87 -16.86
#